data_92aa0f6e9ee2e596a6dd40495f5692ce
#
_entry.id   92aa0f6e9ee2e596a6dd40495f5692ce
#
_cell.length_a   1.000
_cell.length_b   1.000
_cell.length_c   1.000
_cell.angle_alpha   90.00
_cell.angle_beta   90.00
_cell.angle_gamma   90.00
#
_symmetry.space_group_name_H-M   'P 1'
#
loop_
_entity.id
_entity.type
_entity.pdbx_description
1 polymer ?
#
loop_
_entity_poly.entity_id
_entity_poly.type
_entity_poly.pdbx_seq_one_letter_code
_entity_poly.pdbx_strand_id
1 'polypeptide(L)'
;MFAFSVAVTAESAAQHTIALTGGSGMATSRPYPAQEMRAIWGTYQAGVSWRYYSMPRFVACFGIDVELLQRGYSFAPFAYYYENKKDYRYYTRTLNSIMIPIVWQPHAYLFKKHLRIYLEAAPTFSFNFASKFRNEELLIPSGYKPLEGPVSGKYEFRRERDNRFSYGLRGGGGIDLIFGQVEVGVRVIYDFGYSDILRNRNKYYDNALDWEMKPGENPFYLTPLRSPLDNLTMSLKIGFRIGKAGFKEWEWKRPDFPKNKETFNYAL
;
A
#
# COMPACT_ATOMS: atom_id res chain seq x y z
N MET A 1 -28.40 -8.49 10.44
CA MET A 1 -28.48 -7.02 10.42
C MET A 1 -27.99 -6.52 11.78
N PHE A 2 -26.69 -6.29 11.91
CA PHE A 2 -26.10 -5.79 13.16
C PHE A 2 -25.92 -4.29 13.04
N ALA A 3 -26.76 -3.53 13.73
CA ALA A 3 -26.62 -2.09 13.90
C ALA A 3 -25.53 -1.86 14.98
N PHE A 4 -24.37 -1.40 14.56
CA PHE A 4 -23.37 -0.88 15.48
C PHE A 4 -23.84 0.51 15.94
N SER A 5 -24.54 0.57 17.05
CA SER A 5 -24.89 1.80 17.75
C SER A 5 -23.71 2.19 18.64
N VAL A 6 -22.75 2.91 18.09
CA VAL A 6 -21.71 3.56 18.91
C VAL A 6 -22.29 4.87 19.42
N ALA A 7 -22.87 4.83 20.61
CA ALA A 7 -23.19 6.04 21.35
C ALA A 7 -21.90 6.64 21.90
N VAL A 8 -21.30 7.58 21.16
CA VAL A 8 -20.20 8.40 21.70
C VAL A 8 -20.81 9.61 22.36
N THR A 9 -21.12 9.48 23.64
CA THR A 9 -21.38 10.61 24.53
C THR A 9 -20.07 11.03 25.18
N ALA A 10 -19.26 11.80 24.47
CA ALA A 10 -18.21 12.60 25.08
C ALA A 10 -18.17 13.92 24.30
N GLU A 11 -18.29 15.04 25.00
CA GLU A 11 -17.91 16.37 24.50
C GLU A 11 -16.39 16.42 24.28
N SER A 12 -15.91 15.54 23.42
CA SER A 12 -14.52 15.49 23.03
C SER A 12 -14.34 16.45 21.86
N ALA A 13 -13.43 17.39 22.00
CA ALA A 13 -12.94 18.23 20.90
C ALA A 13 -12.24 17.41 19.79
N ALA A 14 -12.46 16.14 19.75
CA ALA A 14 -11.91 15.18 18.81
C ALA A 14 -12.80 15.09 17.56
N GLN A 15 -12.15 15.09 16.41
CA GLN A 15 -12.81 14.91 15.13
C GLN A 15 -12.46 13.55 14.55
N HIS A 16 -13.46 12.84 14.09
CA HIS A 16 -13.29 11.61 13.33
C HIS A 16 -13.56 11.85 11.85
N THR A 17 -12.84 11.17 11.01
CA THR A 17 -13.12 11.11 9.57
C THR A 17 -13.23 9.66 9.16
N ILE A 18 -14.30 9.34 8.46
CA ILE A 18 -14.47 8.06 7.76
C ILE A 18 -14.41 8.36 6.28
N ALA A 19 -13.58 7.65 5.53
CA ALA A 19 -13.44 7.89 4.10
C ALA A 19 -13.42 6.57 3.32
N LEU A 20 -13.93 6.64 2.09
CA LEU A 20 -13.78 5.62 1.08
C LEU A 20 -12.57 5.98 0.20
N THR A 21 -11.80 4.98 -0.16
CA THR A 21 -10.67 5.13 -1.07
C THR A 21 -10.78 4.14 -2.21
N GLY A 22 -10.39 4.57 -3.40
CA GLY A 22 -10.35 3.70 -4.57
C GLY A 22 -9.31 4.18 -5.55
N GLY A 23 -8.56 3.26 -6.13
CA GLY A 23 -7.48 3.64 -7.01
C GLY A 23 -6.86 2.48 -7.77
N SER A 24 -5.77 2.81 -8.44
CA SER A 24 -4.99 1.88 -9.22
C SER A 24 -3.51 2.14 -9.01
N GLY A 25 -2.69 1.15 -9.36
CA GLY A 25 -1.27 1.29 -9.18
C GLY A 25 -0.44 0.28 -9.95
N MET A 26 0.76 0.08 -9.48
CA MET A 26 1.67 -0.93 -10.00
C MET A 26 2.22 -1.78 -8.86
N ALA A 27 2.44 -3.06 -9.14
CA ALA A 27 3.00 -4.01 -8.21
C ALA A 27 4.27 -4.65 -8.76
N THR A 28 5.20 -4.95 -7.88
CA THR A 28 6.44 -5.65 -8.19
C THR A 28 6.90 -6.47 -6.98
N SER A 29 8.01 -7.18 -7.15
CA SER A 29 8.70 -7.90 -6.07
C SER A 29 10.20 -7.59 -6.13
N ARG A 30 10.88 -7.77 -5.01
CA ARG A 30 12.34 -7.66 -4.90
C ARG A 30 12.93 -9.03 -4.59
N PRO A 31 13.09 -9.91 -5.59
CA PRO A 31 13.65 -11.23 -5.36
C PRO A 31 15.13 -11.16 -5.01
N TYR A 32 15.59 -12.14 -4.21
CA TYR A 32 17.00 -12.37 -4.00
C TYR A 32 17.30 -13.87 -4.20
N PRO A 33 18.26 -14.28 -5.03
CA PRO A 33 19.06 -13.44 -5.94
C PRO A 33 18.20 -12.64 -6.92
N ALA A 34 18.76 -11.53 -7.39
CA ALA A 34 18.08 -10.64 -8.33
C ALA A 34 17.75 -11.37 -9.65
N GLN A 35 16.55 -11.13 -10.16
CA GLN A 35 16.05 -11.68 -11.41
C GLN A 35 15.51 -10.56 -12.29
N GLU A 36 15.29 -10.87 -13.56
CA GLU A 36 14.62 -9.93 -14.46
C GLU A 36 13.16 -9.78 -14.06
N MET A 37 12.75 -8.57 -13.72
CA MET A 37 11.43 -8.25 -13.20
C MET A 37 10.72 -7.24 -14.08
N ARG A 38 9.41 -7.42 -14.23
CA ARG A 38 8.51 -6.45 -14.86
C ARG A 38 7.41 -6.07 -13.89
N ALA A 39 7.16 -4.78 -13.73
CA ALA A 39 6.06 -4.31 -12.91
C ALA A 39 4.71 -4.65 -13.53
N ILE A 40 3.75 -5.04 -12.70
CA ILE A 40 2.37 -5.26 -13.11
C ILE A 40 1.64 -3.93 -12.95
N TRP A 41 1.16 -3.37 -14.04
CA TRP A 41 0.36 -2.16 -14.08
C TRP A 41 -1.13 -2.45 -13.95
N GLY A 42 -1.89 -1.47 -13.46
CA GLY A 42 -3.35 -1.58 -13.36
C GLY A 42 -3.83 -2.44 -12.20
N THR A 43 -3.02 -2.61 -11.17
CA THR A 43 -3.48 -3.23 -9.92
C THR A 43 -4.50 -2.33 -9.25
N TYR A 44 -5.56 -2.91 -8.69
CA TYR A 44 -6.60 -2.14 -8.03
C TYR A 44 -6.40 -2.05 -6.52
N GLN A 45 -6.93 -0.98 -5.94
CA GLN A 45 -7.02 -0.75 -4.50
C GLN A 45 -8.39 -0.13 -4.20
N ALA A 46 -9.08 -0.67 -3.19
CA ALA A 46 -10.31 -0.09 -2.66
C ALA A 46 -10.34 -0.30 -1.15
N GLY A 47 -10.83 0.66 -0.39
CA GLY A 47 -10.83 0.53 1.05
C GLY A 47 -11.66 1.56 1.78
N VAL A 48 -11.73 1.34 3.10
CA VAL A 48 -12.32 2.25 4.06
C VAL A 48 -11.23 2.70 5.02
N SER A 49 -11.18 3.98 5.29
CA SER A 49 -10.24 4.57 6.23
C SER A 49 -10.98 5.26 7.37
N TRP A 50 -10.45 5.11 8.57
CA TRP A 50 -10.87 5.86 9.74
C TRP A 50 -9.69 6.65 10.28
N ARG A 51 -9.89 7.94 10.56
CA ARG A 51 -8.90 8.85 11.14
C ARG A 51 -9.43 9.52 12.39
N TYR A 52 -8.58 9.58 13.37
CA TYR A 52 -8.82 10.27 14.64
C TYR A 52 -7.90 11.48 14.73
N TYR A 53 -8.49 12.66 14.74
CA TYR A 53 -7.80 13.93 14.94
C TYR A 53 -7.95 14.34 16.40
N SER A 54 -6.91 14.13 17.19
CA SER A 54 -6.88 14.60 18.55
C SER A 54 -6.49 16.07 18.53
N MET A 55 -7.00 16.83 19.47
CA MET A 55 -6.71 18.24 19.79
C MET A 55 -5.96 19.11 18.77
N PRO A 56 -6.28 20.43 18.72
CA PRO A 56 -5.70 21.38 17.72
C PRO A 56 -4.20 21.62 17.84
N ARG A 57 -3.54 21.08 18.88
CA ARG A 57 -2.09 21.20 19.06
C ARG A 57 -1.27 20.11 18.41
N PHE A 58 -1.89 18.98 18.05
CA PHE A 58 -1.20 17.89 17.38
C PHE A 58 -1.32 18.03 15.86
N VAL A 59 -0.19 18.20 15.20
CA VAL A 59 -0.07 18.31 13.74
C VAL A 59 -0.15 16.92 13.07
N ALA A 60 -0.72 15.94 13.76
CA ALA A 60 -0.83 14.59 13.25
C ALA A 60 -2.15 13.94 13.68
N CYS A 61 -2.64 13.02 12.87
CA CYS A 61 -3.72 12.12 13.24
C CYS A 61 -3.26 10.66 13.20
N PHE A 62 -4.00 9.82 13.89
CA PHE A 62 -3.86 8.37 13.85
C PHE A 62 -5.08 7.74 13.21
N GLY A 63 -4.91 6.58 12.61
CA GLY A 63 -6.02 5.88 12.02
C GLY A 63 -5.72 4.45 11.64
N ILE A 64 -6.74 3.80 11.14
CA ILE A 64 -6.69 2.43 10.65
C ILE A 64 -7.45 2.38 9.33
N ASP A 65 -6.89 1.71 8.35
CA ASP A 65 -7.56 1.42 7.09
C ASP A 65 -7.84 -0.07 6.98
N VAL A 66 -8.86 -0.41 6.20
CA VAL A 66 -9.10 -1.77 5.72
C VAL A 66 -9.19 -1.69 4.22
N GLU A 67 -8.26 -2.29 3.52
CA GLU A 67 -8.10 -2.16 2.08
C GLU A 67 -8.09 -3.53 1.39
N LEU A 68 -8.83 -3.64 0.31
CA LEU A 68 -8.70 -4.69 -0.69
C LEU A 68 -7.68 -4.23 -1.72
N LEU A 69 -6.63 -5.00 -1.89
CA LEU A 69 -5.49 -4.62 -2.70
C LEU A 69 -5.05 -5.79 -3.59
N GLN A 70 -4.87 -5.51 -4.88
CA GLN A 70 -4.22 -6.44 -5.78
C GLN A 70 -2.73 -6.15 -5.81
N ARG A 71 -1.93 -7.18 -5.54
CA ARG A 71 -0.46 -7.14 -5.61
C ARG A 71 0.02 -8.24 -6.53
N GLY A 72 1.31 -8.26 -6.83
CA GLY A 72 1.87 -9.34 -7.61
C GLY A 72 3.26 -9.03 -8.13
N TYR A 73 3.71 -9.92 -8.97
CA TYR A 73 5.01 -9.82 -9.61
C TYR A 73 5.01 -10.53 -10.96
N SER A 74 5.86 -10.07 -11.83
CA SER A 74 6.13 -10.67 -13.12
C SER A 74 7.64 -10.80 -13.27
N PHE A 75 8.14 -11.99 -13.54
CA PHE A 75 9.58 -12.24 -13.63
C PHE A 75 9.91 -13.25 -14.71
N ALA A 76 11.14 -13.19 -15.20
CA ALA A 76 11.70 -14.17 -16.11
C ALA A 76 12.87 -14.89 -15.43
N PRO A 77 12.73 -16.18 -15.09
CA PRO A 77 13.80 -16.95 -14.43
C PRO A 77 14.98 -17.19 -15.35
N PHE A 78 14.73 -17.23 -16.66
CA PHE A 78 15.75 -17.53 -17.68
C PHE A 78 15.63 -16.55 -18.84
N ALA A 79 16.79 -16.22 -19.42
CA ALA A 79 16.87 -15.59 -20.73
C ALA A 79 17.00 -16.67 -21.79
N TYR A 80 16.18 -16.60 -22.82
CA TYR A 80 16.31 -17.42 -24.00
C TYR A 80 17.16 -16.68 -25.03
N TYR A 81 18.16 -17.34 -25.60
CA TYR A 81 18.99 -16.77 -26.64
C TYR A 81 18.67 -17.47 -27.95
N TYR A 82 18.19 -16.70 -28.90
CA TYR A 82 17.95 -17.18 -30.26
C TYR A 82 18.51 -16.16 -31.28
N GLU A 83 19.33 -16.63 -32.20
CA GLU A 83 19.93 -15.79 -33.26
C GLU A 83 20.51 -14.45 -32.74
N ASN A 84 21.26 -14.48 -31.64
CA ASN A 84 21.83 -13.31 -30.95
C ASN A 84 20.79 -12.33 -30.37
N LYS A 85 19.53 -12.69 -30.34
CA LYS A 85 18.50 -11.95 -29.61
C LYS A 85 18.24 -12.60 -28.25
N LYS A 86 18.21 -11.77 -27.23
CA LYS A 86 17.85 -12.16 -25.87
C LYS A 86 16.35 -11.97 -25.72
N ASP A 87 15.63 -13.03 -25.44
CA ASP A 87 14.19 -13.01 -25.18
C ASP A 87 13.88 -13.51 -23.76
N TYR A 88 12.79 -13.05 -23.20
CA TYR A 88 12.36 -13.37 -21.86
C TYR A 88 10.92 -13.87 -21.85
N ARG A 89 10.69 -15.03 -21.27
CA ARG A 89 9.34 -15.51 -20.94
C ARG A 89 9.00 -15.07 -19.53
N TYR A 90 7.97 -14.24 -19.41
CA TYR A 90 7.54 -13.75 -18.10
C TYR A 90 6.47 -14.65 -17.48
N TYR A 91 6.65 -14.91 -16.21
CA TYR A 91 5.72 -15.59 -15.35
C TYR A 91 5.11 -14.56 -14.40
N THR A 92 3.81 -14.36 -14.50
CA THR A 92 3.10 -13.35 -13.75
C THR A 92 2.21 -14.00 -12.71
N ARG A 93 2.32 -13.57 -11.47
CA ARG A 93 1.43 -13.97 -10.39
C ARG A 93 0.80 -12.74 -9.78
N THR A 94 -0.54 -12.71 -9.70
CA THR A 94 -1.32 -11.69 -9.01
C THR A 94 -1.95 -12.26 -7.75
N LEU A 95 -1.95 -11.49 -6.69
CA LEU A 95 -2.49 -11.83 -5.38
C LEU A 95 -3.52 -10.78 -4.97
N ASN A 96 -4.67 -11.23 -4.51
CA ASN A 96 -5.67 -10.37 -3.88
C ASN A 96 -5.52 -10.47 -2.37
N SER A 97 -5.40 -9.34 -1.73
CA SER A 97 -5.08 -9.24 -0.30
C SER A 97 -6.03 -8.30 0.40
N ILE A 98 -6.32 -8.60 1.66
CA ILE A 98 -6.87 -7.64 2.61
C ILE A 98 -5.68 -7.08 3.38
N MET A 99 -5.52 -5.77 3.42
CA MET A 99 -4.46 -5.07 4.12
C MET A 99 -5.03 -4.16 5.20
N ILE A 100 -4.36 -4.13 6.34
CA ILE A 100 -4.73 -3.30 7.49
C ILE A 100 -3.51 -2.47 7.89
N PRO A 101 -3.37 -1.25 7.38
CA PRO A 101 -2.35 -0.30 7.83
C PRO A 101 -2.80 0.41 9.11
N ILE A 102 -1.88 0.58 10.04
CA ILE A 102 -2.05 1.43 11.23
C ILE A 102 -1.37 2.76 10.94
N VAL A 103 -2.14 3.77 10.65
CA VAL A 103 -1.65 5.00 10.02
C VAL A 103 -1.31 6.06 11.04
N TRP A 104 -0.13 6.65 10.89
CA TRP A 104 0.26 7.93 11.45
C TRP A 104 0.34 8.94 10.29
N GLN A 105 -0.38 10.07 10.42
CA GLN A 105 -0.55 11.02 9.35
C GLN A 105 -0.31 12.46 9.85
N PRO A 106 0.95 12.96 9.81
CA PRO A 106 1.22 14.38 9.99
C PRO A 106 0.62 15.18 8.83
N HIS A 107 0.06 16.35 9.14
CA HIS A 107 -0.63 17.17 8.17
C HIS A 107 -0.51 18.65 8.43
N ALA A 108 -0.70 19.46 7.39
CA ALA A 108 -0.78 20.91 7.46
C ALA A 108 -2.03 21.40 6.71
N TYR A 109 -2.64 22.44 7.26
CA TYR A 109 -3.79 23.11 6.63
C TYR A 109 -3.35 24.40 5.95
N LEU A 110 -3.84 24.61 4.73
CA LEU A 110 -3.64 25.80 3.93
C LEU A 110 -4.99 26.43 3.57
N PHE A 111 -4.94 27.68 3.06
CA PHE A 111 -6.12 28.39 2.57
C PHE A 111 -7.32 28.37 3.55
N LYS A 112 -7.11 28.83 4.77
CA LYS A 112 -8.15 28.86 5.83
C LYS A 112 -8.81 27.49 6.05
N LYS A 113 -8.00 26.43 6.04
CA LYS A 113 -8.39 25.02 6.28
C LYS A 113 -9.21 24.38 5.14
N HIS A 114 -9.25 24.95 3.96
CA HIS A 114 -9.90 24.33 2.81
C HIS A 114 -9.02 23.30 2.11
N LEU A 115 -7.70 23.38 2.31
CA LEU A 115 -6.73 22.43 1.77
C LEU A 115 -5.91 21.82 2.90
N ARG A 116 -5.81 20.50 2.90
CA ARG A 116 -4.94 19.74 3.79
C ARG A 116 -3.91 18.99 2.97
N ILE A 117 -2.64 19.19 3.28
CA ILE A 117 -1.52 18.39 2.75
C ILE A 117 -1.04 17.50 3.87
N TYR A 118 -0.76 16.24 3.57
CA TYR A 118 -0.32 15.29 4.57
C TYR A 118 0.71 14.30 4.03
N LEU A 119 1.51 13.77 4.95
CA LEU A 119 2.32 12.59 4.75
C LEU A 119 1.64 11.41 5.48
N GLU A 120 1.99 10.21 5.11
CA GLU A 120 1.45 9.00 5.71
C GLU A 120 2.58 8.01 5.95
N ALA A 121 2.63 7.44 7.15
CA ALA A 121 3.51 6.33 7.49
C ALA A 121 2.70 5.30 8.28
N ALA A 122 2.88 4.01 7.95
CA ALA A 122 2.13 2.95 8.61
C ALA A 122 2.87 1.62 8.59
N PRO A 123 2.92 0.86 9.68
CA PRO A 123 3.09 -0.57 9.61
C PRO A 123 1.86 -1.19 8.93
N THR A 124 2.08 -2.19 8.09
CA THR A 124 1.03 -2.87 7.33
C THR A 124 1.01 -4.35 7.63
N PHE A 125 -0.20 -4.87 7.79
CA PHE A 125 -0.47 -6.30 7.93
C PHE A 125 -1.42 -6.70 6.83
N SER A 126 -1.16 -7.81 6.15
CA SER A 126 -2.02 -8.25 5.06
C SER A 126 -2.20 -9.76 5.01
N PHE A 127 -3.37 -10.15 4.52
CA PHE A 127 -3.76 -11.53 4.30
C PHE A 127 -4.08 -11.76 2.82
N ASN A 128 -3.33 -12.66 2.18
CA ASN A 128 -3.51 -13.03 0.79
C ASN A 128 -4.58 -14.13 0.69
N PHE A 129 -5.75 -13.82 0.16
CA PHE A 129 -6.87 -14.77 0.12
C PHE A 129 -7.07 -15.46 -1.24
N ALA A 130 -6.65 -14.83 -2.34
CA ALA A 130 -6.76 -15.39 -3.68
C ALA A 130 -5.51 -15.07 -4.51
N SER A 131 -5.19 -15.95 -5.43
CA SER A 131 -4.07 -15.75 -6.35
C SER A 131 -4.41 -16.31 -7.74
N LYS A 132 -3.88 -15.66 -8.76
CA LYS A 132 -3.96 -16.09 -10.16
C LYS A 132 -2.56 -16.07 -10.75
N PHE A 133 -2.33 -16.91 -11.73
CA PHE A 133 -1.08 -16.91 -12.50
C PHE A 133 -1.38 -16.74 -13.99
N ARG A 134 -0.40 -16.21 -14.71
CA ARG A 134 -0.38 -16.09 -16.16
C ARG A 134 1.05 -16.22 -16.65
N ASN A 135 1.29 -17.16 -17.52
CA ASN A 135 2.57 -17.35 -18.21
C ASN A 135 2.45 -16.82 -19.63
N GLU A 136 3.47 -16.15 -20.11
CA GLU A 136 3.50 -15.71 -21.50
C GLU A 136 3.78 -16.90 -22.43
N GLU A 137 3.35 -16.77 -23.67
CA GLU A 137 3.64 -17.74 -24.72
C GLU A 137 5.14 -17.77 -24.99
N LEU A 138 5.69 -18.96 -25.20
CA LEU A 138 7.06 -19.11 -25.67
C LEU A 138 7.04 -18.99 -27.19
N LEU A 139 7.45 -17.84 -27.72
CA LEU A 139 7.62 -17.63 -29.14
C LEU A 139 8.92 -18.27 -29.59
N ILE A 140 8.82 -19.33 -30.40
CA ILE A 140 9.96 -19.88 -31.13
C ILE A 140 9.94 -19.26 -32.51
N PRO A 141 11.04 -18.60 -32.93
CA PRO A 141 11.07 -17.95 -34.25
C PRO A 141 10.89 -18.94 -35.39
N SER A 142 10.13 -18.48 -36.38
CA SER A 142 9.91 -19.00 -37.72
C SER A 142 9.89 -20.54 -37.90
N GLY A 143 8.68 -21.07 -38.01
CA GLY A 143 8.43 -22.39 -38.59
C GLY A 143 8.08 -23.50 -37.61
N TYR A 144 8.30 -23.33 -36.33
CA TYR A 144 7.86 -24.26 -35.30
C TYR A 144 6.60 -23.75 -34.62
N LYS A 145 5.64 -24.65 -34.37
CA LYS A 145 4.52 -24.35 -33.48
C LYS A 145 5.06 -24.03 -32.09
N PRO A 146 4.51 -23.03 -31.42
CA PRO A 146 4.91 -22.75 -30.01
C PRO A 146 4.77 -24.04 -29.21
N LEU A 147 5.82 -24.41 -28.48
CA LEU A 147 5.83 -25.61 -27.64
C LEU A 147 4.75 -25.55 -26.57
N GLU A 148 4.43 -24.36 -26.13
CA GLU A 148 3.38 -24.11 -25.15
C GLU A 148 2.76 -22.74 -25.40
N GLY A 149 1.42 -22.68 -25.49
CA GLY A 149 0.67 -21.43 -25.55
C GLY A 149 0.62 -20.70 -24.20
N PRO A 150 0.02 -19.50 -24.16
CA PRO A 150 -0.16 -18.77 -22.94
C PRO A 150 -1.05 -19.58 -21.98
N VAL A 151 -0.57 -19.82 -20.77
CA VAL A 151 -1.28 -20.57 -19.75
C VAL A 151 -1.65 -19.62 -18.62
N SER A 152 -2.92 -19.66 -18.22
CA SER A 152 -3.39 -18.88 -17.07
C SER A 152 -4.39 -19.67 -16.25
N GLY A 153 -4.45 -19.36 -14.96
CA GLY A 153 -5.35 -20.06 -14.06
C GLY A 153 -5.37 -19.51 -12.65
N LYS A 154 -6.12 -20.21 -11.82
CA LYS A 154 -6.14 -19.97 -10.38
C LYS A 154 -4.91 -20.64 -9.75
N TYR A 155 -4.18 -19.89 -8.93
CA TYR A 155 -3.07 -20.42 -8.17
C TYR A 155 -3.57 -20.88 -6.81
N GLU A 156 -3.39 -22.15 -6.49
CA GLU A 156 -3.77 -22.72 -5.21
C GLU A 156 -2.68 -22.51 -4.16
N PHE A 157 -3.06 -21.90 -3.04
CA PHE A 157 -2.15 -21.75 -1.91
C PHE A 157 -1.93 -23.08 -1.21
N ARG A 158 -0.68 -23.48 -1.11
CA ARG A 158 -0.24 -24.62 -0.29
C ARG A 158 0.40 -24.13 1.00
N ARG A 159 -0.06 -24.64 2.14
CA ARG A 159 0.41 -24.19 3.46
C ARG A 159 1.90 -24.43 3.68
N GLU A 160 2.41 -25.47 3.08
CA GLU A 160 3.83 -25.85 3.17
C GLU A 160 4.74 -24.87 2.45
N ARG A 161 4.25 -24.30 1.37
CA ARG A 161 5.00 -23.46 0.43
C ARG A 161 4.72 -21.98 0.57
N ASP A 162 3.43 -21.63 0.70
CA ASP A 162 3.00 -20.26 0.59
C ASP A 162 2.79 -19.61 1.96
N ASN A 163 3.16 -18.34 2.04
CA ASN A 163 2.87 -17.50 3.17
C ASN A 163 1.69 -16.60 2.85
N ARG A 164 0.55 -16.82 3.50
CA ARG A 164 -0.64 -16.00 3.32
C ARG A 164 -0.61 -14.71 4.11
N PHE A 165 0.10 -14.70 5.22
CA PHE A 165 0.26 -13.50 6.04
C PHE A 165 1.53 -12.77 5.62
N SER A 166 1.39 -11.48 5.42
CA SER A 166 2.52 -10.62 5.10
C SER A 166 2.45 -9.32 5.89
N TYR A 167 3.61 -8.74 6.13
CA TYR A 167 3.76 -7.48 6.83
C TYR A 167 4.78 -6.61 6.11
N GLY A 168 4.68 -5.32 6.34
CA GLY A 168 5.53 -4.34 5.68
C GLY A 168 5.42 -2.96 6.30
N LEU A 169 5.95 -1.99 5.59
CA LEU A 169 5.80 -0.58 5.90
C LEU A 169 5.16 0.14 4.73
N ARG A 170 4.42 1.18 5.06
CA ARG A 170 3.80 2.09 4.11
C ARG A 170 4.38 3.48 4.30
N GLY A 171 4.66 4.15 3.20
CA GLY A 171 4.99 5.56 3.15
C GLY A 171 4.26 6.23 2.01
N GLY A 172 3.88 7.49 2.20
CA GLY A 172 3.21 8.22 1.14
C GLY A 172 2.71 9.57 1.59
N GLY A 173 1.73 10.08 0.86
CA GLY A 173 1.11 11.34 1.19
C GLY A 173 -0.04 11.67 0.26
N GLY A 174 -0.68 12.79 0.52
CA GLY A 174 -1.80 13.23 -0.28
C GLY A 174 -2.22 14.64 0.01
N ILE A 175 -3.23 15.04 -0.73
CA ILE A 175 -3.84 16.36 -0.66
C ILE A 175 -5.35 16.17 -0.59
N ASP A 176 -6.00 16.80 0.39
CA ASP A 176 -7.44 16.80 0.57
C ASP A 176 -8.00 18.20 0.45
N LEU A 177 -9.06 18.37 -0.32
CA LEU A 177 -9.92 19.53 -0.34
C LEU A 177 -11.06 19.32 0.63
N ILE A 178 -11.35 20.31 1.46
CA ILE A 178 -12.31 20.23 2.56
C ILE A 178 -13.46 21.19 2.30
N PHE A 179 -14.67 20.62 2.18
CA PHE A 179 -15.91 21.32 1.94
C PHE A 179 -16.87 21.06 3.10
N GLY A 180 -16.77 21.85 4.17
CA GLY A 180 -17.58 21.62 5.37
C GLY A 180 -17.31 20.27 6.02
N GLN A 181 -18.25 19.34 5.91
CA GLN A 181 -18.13 17.99 6.45
C GLN A 181 -17.55 16.97 5.47
N VAL A 182 -17.46 17.32 4.19
CA VAL A 182 -16.96 16.44 3.15
C VAL A 182 -15.51 16.78 2.82
N GLU A 183 -14.68 15.77 2.66
CA GLU A 183 -13.33 15.90 2.14
C GLU A 183 -13.13 15.03 0.91
N VAL A 184 -12.50 15.60 -0.11
CA VAL A 184 -12.15 14.89 -1.34
C VAL A 184 -10.67 15.07 -1.58
N GLY A 185 -9.97 13.99 -1.84
CA GLY A 185 -8.53 14.05 -1.97
C GLY A 185 -7.93 13.02 -2.90
N VAL A 186 -6.64 13.22 -3.16
CA VAL A 186 -5.79 12.31 -3.91
C VAL A 186 -4.66 11.86 -3.00
N ARG A 187 -4.35 10.58 -3.05
CA ARG A 187 -3.33 9.93 -2.23
C ARG A 187 -2.40 9.10 -3.09
N VAL A 188 -1.10 9.20 -2.85
CA VAL A 188 -0.07 8.35 -3.46
C VAL A 188 0.66 7.62 -2.34
N ILE A 189 0.68 6.30 -2.41
CA ILE A 189 1.18 5.41 -1.36
C ILE A 189 2.14 4.40 -1.97
N TYR A 190 3.24 4.18 -1.28
CA TYR A 190 4.17 3.10 -1.53
C TYR A 190 4.16 2.11 -0.37
N ASP A 191 3.79 0.86 -0.65
CA ASP A 191 3.83 -0.27 0.30
C ASP A 191 5.10 -1.07 0.09
N PHE A 192 5.98 -1.07 1.07
CA PHE A 192 7.23 -1.81 1.10
C PHE A 192 7.07 -3.10 1.87
N GLY A 193 7.15 -4.25 1.18
CA GLY A 193 7.01 -5.55 1.82
C GLY A 193 8.29 -6.02 2.51
N TYR A 194 8.16 -6.56 3.70
CA TYR A 194 9.26 -7.24 4.41
C TYR A 194 9.13 -8.76 4.37
N SER A 195 7.91 -9.25 4.42
CA SER A 195 7.65 -10.69 4.45
C SER A 195 7.71 -11.31 3.06
N ASP A 196 8.28 -12.48 2.99
CA ASP A 196 8.30 -13.28 1.78
C ASP A 196 6.95 -13.95 1.54
N ILE A 197 6.55 -14.09 0.28
CA ILE A 197 5.33 -14.80 -0.13
C ILE A 197 5.54 -16.31 0.00
N LEU A 198 6.78 -16.77 -0.18
CA LEU A 198 7.17 -18.15 -0.06
C LEU A 198 7.82 -18.41 1.30
N ARG A 199 7.57 -19.57 1.89
CA ARG A 199 8.17 -19.97 3.16
C ARG A 199 9.61 -20.38 2.96
N ASN A 200 10.53 -19.75 3.69
CA ASN A 200 11.97 -19.99 3.54
C ASN A 200 12.38 -21.43 3.76
N ARG A 201 11.84 -22.10 4.78
CA ARG A 201 12.22 -23.47 5.12
C ARG A 201 11.80 -24.52 4.09
N ASN A 202 10.84 -24.20 3.24
CA ASN A 202 10.30 -25.11 2.24
C ASN A 202 10.62 -24.68 0.80
N LYS A 203 11.49 -23.70 0.61
CA LYS A 203 11.85 -23.19 -0.71
C LYS A 203 12.42 -24.23 -1.65
N TYR A 204 13.06 -25.22 -1.10
CA TYR A 204 13.75 -26.29 -1.85
C TYR A 204 12.99 -27.62 -1.85
N TYR A 205 11.89 -27.71 -1.11
CA TYR A 205 11.17 -28.97 -0.96
C TYR A 205 10.56 -29.48 -2.27
N ASP A 206 10.04 -28.58 -3.07
CA ASP A 206 9.43 -28.92 -4.37
C ASP A 206 10.42 -28.82 -5.55
N ASN A 207 11.67 -28.43 -5.32
CA ASN A 207 12.73 -28.37 -6.32
C ASN A 207 13.31 -29.73 -6.66
N ALA A 208 13.08 -30.68 -5.80
CA ALA A 208 13.63 -31.99 -5.98
C ALA A 208 12.77 -32.74 -6.99
N LEU A 209 13.12 -32.63 -8.25
CA LEU A 209 12.86 -33.69 -9.22
C LEU A 209 11.44 -33.82 -9.81
N ASP A 210 10.52 -32.89 -9.57
CA ASP A 210 9.25 -32.93 -10.29
C ASP A 210 9.41 -32.34 -11.71
N TRP A 211 9.88 -33.19 -12.61
CA TRP A 211 9.97 -32.91 -14.05
C TRP A 211 8.57 -32.71 -14.65
N GLU A 212 7.52 -33.04 -13.92
CA GLU A 212 6.13 -32.78 -14.23
C GLU A 212 5.64 -31.51 -13.54
N MET A 213 6.30 -30.38 -13.80
CA MET A 213 5.70 -29.10 -13.45
C MET A 213 4.40 -28.96 -14.22
N LYS A 214 3.28 -29.11 -13.52
CA LYS A 214 1.97 -28.84 -14.10
C LYS A 214 1.98 -27.41 -14.61
N PRO A 215 1.45 -27.14 -15.83
CA PRO A 215 1.33 -25.80 -16.35
C PRO A 215 0.70 -24.88 -15.30
N GLY A 216 1.41 -23.86 -14.84
CA GLY A 216 0.95 -22.96 -13.79
C GLY A 216 1.45 -23.22 -12.39
N GLU A 217 2.15 -24.31 -12.12
CA GLU A 217 2.93 -24.40 -10.89
C GLU A 217 4.10 -23.44 -10.98
N ASN A 218 4.35 -22.80 -9.89
CA ASN A 218 5.16 -21.60 -9.77
C ASN A 218 6.63 -21.83 -10.12
N PRO A 219 7.19 -21.28 -11.18
CA PRO A 219 8.61 -21.35 -11.48
C PRO A 219 9.51 -20.66 -10.43
N PHE A 220 8.93 -20.01 -9.41
CA PHE A 220 9.67 -19.50 -8.25
C PHE A 220 10.42 -20.57 -7.46
N TYR A 221 10.13 -21.86 -7.67
CA TYR A 221 10.94 -22.92 -7.07
C TYR A 221 12.42 -22.84 -7.39
N LEU A 222 12.70 -22.29 -8.53
CA LEU A 222 14.07 -22.35 -9.01
C LEU A 222 14.95 -21.32 -8.30
N THR A 223 14.38 -20.41 -7.42
CA THR A 223 15.29 -19.31 -7.20
C THR A 223 15.16 -18.38 -6.03
N PRO A 224 14.13 -17.69 -5.64
CA PRO A 224 14.45 -16.63 -4.71
C PRO A 224 14.50 -17.09 -3.26
N LEU A 225 15.61 -16.76 -2.61
CA LEU A 225 15.71 -16.81 -1.16
C LEU A 225 14.73 -15.81 -0.53
N ARG A 226 14.43 -14.72 -1.24
CA ARG A 226 13.48 -13.70 -0.80
C ARG A 226 12.56 -13.26 -1.93
N SER A 227 11.30 -13.00 -1.59
CA SER A 227 10.27 -12.57 -2.54
C SER A 227 9.25 -11.61 -1.90
N PRO A 228 9.68 -10.49 -1.31
CA PRO A 228 8.77 -9.50 -0.77
C PRO A 228 8.03 -8.77 -1.88
N LEU A 229 6.78 -8.35 -1.61
CA LEU A 229 5.94 -7.62 -2.56
C LEU A 229 5.95 -6.13 -2.24
N ASP A 230 6.18 -5.34 -3.26
CA ASP A 230 6.05 -3.88 -3.22
C ASP A 230 4.89 -3.43 -4.09
N ASN A 231 4.26 -2.32 -3.71
CA ASN A 231 3.14 -1.76 -4.43
C ASN A 231 3.18 -0.24 -4.39
N LEU A 232 2.98 0.42 -5.52
CA LEU A 232 2.78 1.85 -5.61
C LEU A 232 1.35 2.08 -6.08
N THR A 233 0.57 2.84 -5.31
CA THR A 233 -0.85 3.08 -5.60
C THR A 233 -1.15 4.56 -5.61
N MET A 234 -1.97 4.98 -6.57
CA MET A 234 -2.60 6.29 -6.59
C MET A 234 -4.11 6.09 -6.40
N SER A 235 -4.70 6.77 -5.43
CA SER A 235 -6.10 6.61 -5.09
C SER A 235 -6.80 7.95 -4.86
N LEU A 236 -8.09 7.97 -5.22
CA LEU A 236 -9.03 9.00 -4.82
C LEU A 236 -9.60 8.66 -3.44
N LYS A 237 -9.86 9.68 -2.65
CA LYS A 237 -10.45 9.58 -1.34
C LYS A 237 -11.67 10.50 -1.25
N ILE A 238 -12.77 9.97 -0.73
CA ILE A 238 -13.97 10.74 -0.37
C ILE A 238 -14.27 10.44 1.09
N GLY A 239 -14.19 11.46 1.94
CA GLY A 239 -14.33 11.34 3.38
C GLY A 239 -15.47 12.17 3.94
N PHE A 240 -15.99 11.72 5.08
CA PHE A 240 -16.98 12.41 5.85
C PHE A 240 -16.46 12.65 7.26
N ARG A 241 -16.53 13.91 7.70
CA ARG A 241 -16.02 14.38 8.99
C ARG A 241 -17.15 14.36 10.02
N ILE A 242 -16.92 13.66 11.13
CA ILE A 242 -17.88 13.48 12.22
C ILE A 242 -17.32 14.17 13.46
N GLY A 243 -18.17 14.94 14.13
CA GLY A 243 -17.79 15.73 15.30
C GLY A 243 -17.65 17.21 14.97
N LYS A 244 -17.85 18.05 15.98
CA LYS A 244 -17.59 19.49 15.85
C LYS A 244 -16.08 19.66 15.81
N ALA A 245 -15.57 20.28 14.76
CA ALA A 245 -14.21 20.77 14.75
C ALA A 245 -14.11 21.85 15.83
N GLY A 246 -13.74 21.45 17.02
CA GLY A 246 -13.44 22.36 18.12
C GLY A 246 -12.14 23.12 17.88
N PHE A 247 -11.97 23.64 16.67
CA PHE A 247 -10.96 24.62 16.40
C PHE A 247 -11.44 25.95 16.98
N LYS A 248 -11.28 26.16 18.28
CA LYS A 248 -11.08 27.50 18.75
C LYS A 248 -9.87 28.02 17.96
N GLU A 249 -10.09 29.07 17.18
CA GLU A 249 -8.99 29.74 16.49
C GLU A 249 -7.85 29.91 17.47
N TRP A 250 -6.71 29.32 17.11
CA TRP A 250 -5.47 29.61 17.79
C TRP A 250 -5.12 31.02 17.38
N GLU A 251 -5.70 32.02 18.04
CA GLU A 251 -5.07 33.31 18.14
C GLU A 251 -3.73 33.07 18.79
N TRP A 252 -2.67 33.25 18.03
CA TRP A 252 -1.37 33.52 18.59
C TRP A 252 -1.53 34.78 19.44
N LYS A 253 -2.00 34.65 20.69
CA LYS A 253 -1.77 35.66 21.67
C LYS A 253 -0.25 35.70 21.79
N ARG A 254 0.32 36.74 21.17
CA ARG A 254 1.72 37.08 21.48
C ARG A 254 1.77 37.11 23.02
N PRO A 255 2.75 36.40 23.63
CA PRO A 255 2.91 36.53 25.07
C PRO A 255 2.95 38.03 25.34
N ASP A 256 2.07 38.52 26.21
CA ASP A 256 2.12 39.88 26.68
C ASP A 256 3.44 40.02 27.45
N PHE A 257 4.47 40.43 26.74
CA PHE A 257 5.66 40.88 27.40
C PHE A 257 5.23 42.09 28.22
N PRO A 258 5.44 42.08 29.56
CA PRO A 258 5.16 43.23 30.36
C PRO A 258 5.90 44.39 29.72
N LYS A 259 5.17 45.41 29.29
CA LYS A 259 5.76 46.66 28.85
C LYS A 259 6.38 47.29 30.08
N ASN A 260 7.61 46.90 30.41
CA ASN A 260 8.44 47.63 31.35
C ASN A 260 8.65 49.00 30.76
N LYS A 261 7.82 49.94 31.15
CA LYS A 261 8.09 51.35 31.12
C LYS A 261 9.06 51.70 32.25
N GLU A 262 10.22 51.11 32.24
CA GLU A 262 11.32 51.68 32.98
C GLU A 262 11.98 52.75 32.08
N THR A 263 11.49 53.96 32.23
CA THR A 263 12.21 55.17 31.84
C THR A 263 13.51 55.17 32.62
N PHE A 264 14.59 54.77 31.93
CA PHE A 264 15.93 55.08 32.43
C PHE A 264 16.12 56.57 32.34
N ASN A 265 15.91 57.28 33.47
CA ASN A 265 16.41 58.64 33.66
C ASN A 265 17.91 58.57 33.82
N TYR A 266 18.65 58.82 32.75
CA TYR A 266 20.05 59.19 32.85
C TYR A 266 20.08 60.62 33.41
N ALA A 267 20.33 60.78 34.69
CA ALA A 267 20.76 62.05 35.26
C ALA A 267 22.25 62.21 34.94
N LEU A 268 22.59 63.25 34.26
CA LEU A 268 23.95 63.80 34.09
C LEU A 268 24.43 64.47 35.38
#